data_d948aa1d4bce750a1a6ff7d602436cb9
#
_entry.id   d948aa1d4bce750a1a6ff7d602436cb9
#
_cell.length_a   1.000
_cell.length_b   1.000
_cell.length_c   1.000
_cell.angle_alpha   90.00
_cell.angle_beta   90.00
_cell.angle_gamma   90.00
#
_symmetry.space_group_name_H-M   'P 1'
#
loop_
_entity.id
_entity.type
_entity.pdbx_description
1 polymer ?
#
loop_
_entity_poly.entity_id
_entity_poly.type
_entity_poly.pdbx_seq_one_letter_code
_entity_poly.pdbx_strand_id
1 'polypeptide(L)'
;PIMDARRGQVYTGLYSFEQDEMIVQKEQCIMMIDDLIDELNKREEAVIFLGDGVDTQKDIIEEKLNIPHFYAPSSMNRQKASSVAALGMVYYKQGKYESAAEHKPEYLRLSQAERELKEKMAQKND
;
A
#
# COMPACT_ATOMS: atom_id res chain seq x y z
N PRO A 1 -4.83 -0.98 2.76
CA PRO A 1 -3.75 -1.81 3.31
C PRO A 1 -2.53 -0.96 3.64
N ILE A 2 -1.85 -1.25 4.74
CA ILE A 2 -0.55 -0.68 5.10
C ILE A 2 0.39 -1.81 5.54
N MET A 3 1.58 -1.86 4.91
CA MET A 3 2.65 -2.78 5.30
C MET A 3 3.87 -1.97 5.74
N ASP A 4 4.51 -2.36 6.83
CA ASP A 4 5.66 -1.63 7.35
C ASP A 4 6.85 -1.67 6.37
N ALA A 5 7.25 -0.51 5.86
CA ALA A 5 8.41 -0.33 5.01
C ALA A 5 9.62 0.25 5.76
N ARG A 6 9.56 0.31 7.10
CA ARG A 6 10.54 0.90 8.00
C ARG A 6 10.68 2.43 7.87
N ARG A 7 11.26 3.06 8.87
CA ARG A 7 11.57 4.51 8.90
C ARG A 7 10.36 5.41 8.69
N GLY A 8 9.20 5.04 9.24
CA GLY A 8 7.94 5.78 9.07
C GLY A 8 7.31 5.68 7.68
N GLN A 9 7.83 4.80 6.82
CA GLN A 9 7.27 4.52 5.51
C GLN A 9 6.35 3.29 5.55
N VAL A 10 5.37 3.29 4.68
CA VAL A 10 4.47 2.16 4.46
C VAL A 10 4.36 1.86 2.96
N TYR A 11 4.23 0.56 2.63
CA TYR A 11 3.68 0.16 1.35
C TYR A 11 2.16 0.24 1.47
N THR A 12 1.52 0.93 0.56
CA THR A 12 0.09 1.19 0.61
C THR A 12 -0.51 1.33 -0.79
N GLY A 13 -1.80 1.44 -0.86
CA GLY A 13 -2.64 1.81 -1.98
C GLY A 13 -4.04 2.06 -1.44
N LEU A 14 -4.90 2.73 -2.18
CA LEU A 14 -6.27 2.99 -1.76
C LEU A 14 -7.23 2.23 -2.67
N TYR A 15 -8.15 1.52 -2.07
CA TYR A 15 -9.09 0.64 -2.74
C TYR A 15 -10.48 0.84 -2.15
N SER A 16 -11.48 0.81 -2.99
CA SER A 16 -12.89 0.71 -2.60
C SER A 16 -13.54 -0.46 -3.31
N PHE A 17 -14.73 -0.80 -2.90
CA PHE A 17 -15.54 -1.82 -3.56
C PHE A 17 -16.85 -1.18 -3.97
N GLU A 18 -17.21 -1.39 -5.22
CA GLU A 18 -18.53 -1.09 -5.75
C GLU A 18 -19.19 -2.42 -6.11
N GLN A 19 -20.20 -2.80 -5.34
CA GLN A 19 -20.76 -4.15 -5.36
C GLN A 19 -19.65 -5.19 -5.07
N ASP A 20 -19.28 -6.02 -6.02
CA ASP A 20 -18.24 -7.05 -5.91
C ASP A 20 -16.95 -6.68 -6.66
N GLU A 21 -16.88 -5.49 -7.25
CA GLU A 21 -15.71 -5.03 -8.00
C GLU A 21 -14.79 -4.17 -7.13
N MET A 22 -13.49 -4.49 -7.15
CA MET A 22 -12.47 -3.71 -6.50
C MET A 22 -12.07 -2.53 -7.41
N ILE A 23 -12.22 -1.32 -6.89
CA ILE A 23 -11.82 -0.09 -7.54
C ILE A 23 -10.50 0.40 -6.95
N VAL A 24 -9.50 0.58 -7.79
CA VAL A 24 -8.20 1.15 -7.41
C VAL A 24 -8.32 2.67 -7.44
N GLN A 25 -8.34 3.30 -6.28
CA GLN A 25 -8.36 4.76 -6.15
C GLN A 25 -6.95 5.36 -6.11
N LYS A 26 -5.98 4.59 -5.63
CA LYS A 26 -4.56 4.88 -5.68
C LYS A 26 -3.79 3.57 -5.86
N GLU A 27 -2.95 3.56 -6.88
CA GLU A 27 -2.07 2.42 -7.14
C GLU A 27 -1.11 2.18 -5.98
N GLN A 28 -0.62 0.96 -5.88
CA GLN A 28 0.35 0.57 -4.88
C GLN A 28 1.60 1.44 -4.94
N CYS A 29 2.01 1.93 -3.81
CA CYS A 29 3.18 2.80 -3.68
C CYS A 29 3.85 2.65 -2.33
N ILE A 30 5.01 3.28 -2.18
CA ILE A 30 5.65 3.53 -0.89
C ILE A 30 5.54 5.01 -0.57
N MET A 31 5.14 5.35 0.65
CA MET A 31 5.05 6.74 1.10
C MET A 31 5.25 6.85 2.61
N MET A 32 5.47 8.05 3.12
CA MET A 32 5.48 8.30 4.56
C MET A 32 4.07 8.13 5.12
N ILE A 33 3.97 7.64 6.35
CA ILE A 33 2.66 7.50 7.02
C ILE A 33 1.98 8.88 7.20
N ASP A 34 2.76 9.92 7.46
CA ASP A 34 2.24 11.29 7.57
C ASP A 34 1.60 11.77 6.26
N ASP A 35 2.25 11.52 5.12
CA ASP A 35 1.71 11.88 3.79
C ASP A 35 0.41 11.12 3.49
N LEU A 36 0.34 9.84 3.89
CA LEU A 36 -0.88 9.05 3.76
C LEU A 36 -2.03 9.63 4.59
N ILE A 37 -1.75 9.97 5.84
CA ILE A 37 -2.74 10.57 6.75
C ILE A 37 -3.24 11.92 6.19
N ASP A 38 -2.34 12.77 5.70
CA ASP A 38 -2.69 14.05 5.09
C ASP A 38 -3.56 13.87 3.84
N GLU A 39 -3.28 12.86 3.02
CA GLU A 39 -4.11 12.52 1.87
C GLU A 39 -5.49 12.03 2.27
N LEU A 40 -5.57 11.15 3.28
CA LEU A 40 -6.84 10.62 3.77
C LEU A 40 -7.71 11.70 4.40
N ASN A 41 -7.13 12.60 5.19
CA ASN A 41 -7.85 13.73 5.79
C ASN A 41 -8.48 14.65 4.74
N LYS A 42 -7.90 14.77 3.54
CA LYS A 42 -8.46 15.55 2.44
C LYS A 42 -9.61 14.86 1.70
N ARG A 43 -9.73 13.53 1.83
CA ARG A 43 -10.80 12.77 1.15
C ARG A 43 -12.12 12.81 1.90
N GLU A 44 -12.09 13.06 3.22
CA GLU A 44 -13.26 13.14 4.10
C GLU A 44 -14.14 11.85 4.12
N GLU A 45 -13.60 10.73 3.66
CA GLU A 45 -14.27 9.43 3.60
C GLU A 45 -13.81 8.52 4.73
N ALA A 46 -14.72 7.70 5.26
CA ALA A 46 -14.35 6.69 6.25
C ALA A 46 -13.38 5.65 5.64
N VAL A 47 -12.39 5.21 6.43
CA VAL A 47 -11.36 4.28 5.98
C VAL A 47 -11.22 3.07 6.90
N ILE A 48 -10.89 1.92 6.34
CA ILE A 48 -10.53 0.70 7.09
C ILE A 48 -9.06 0.40 6.83
N PHE A 49 -8.27 0.37 7.90
CA PHE A 49 -6.87 -0.05 7.84
C PHE A 49 -6.71 -1.55 8.04
N LEU A 50 -5.80 -2.15 7.31
CA LEU A 50 -5.38 -3.54 7.46
C LEU A 50 -3.91 -3.71 7.04
N GLY A 51 -3.30 -4.81 7.47
CA GLY A 51 -1.90 -5.12 7.21
C GLY A 51 -1.03 -5.03 8.46
N ASP A 52 0.20 -5.52 8.37
CA ASP A 52 1.14 -5.56 9.50
C ASP A 52 1.66 -4.16 9.89
N GLY A 53 1.55 -3.18 9.00
CA GLY A 53 1.84 -1.79 9.32
C GLY A 53 0.88 -1.17 10.34
N VAL A 54 -0.32 -1.75 10.54
CA VAL A 54 -1.26 -1.28 11.58
C VAL A 54 -0.61 -1.33 12.97
N ASP A 55 0.07 -2.43 13.29
CA ASP A 55 0.67 -2.62 14.61
C ASP A 55 1.74 -1.56 14.93
N THR A 56 2.43 -1.05 13.91
CA THR A 56 3.53 -0.08 14.05
C THR A 56 3.09 1.36 13.88
N GLN A 57 1.97 1.61 13.19
CA GLN A 57 1.53 2.96 12.82
C GLN A 57 0.24 3.40 13.54
N LYS A 58 -0.37 2.53 14.34
CA LYS A 58 -1.67 2.80 14.97
C LYS A 58 -1.66 4.08 15.79
N ASP A 59 -0.64 4.28 16.62
CA ASP A 59 -0.60 5.43 17.53
C ASP A 59 -0.58 6.76 16.76
N ILE A 60 0.19 6.84 15.66
CA ILE A 60 0.24 8.05 14.83
C ILE A 60 -1.05 8.25 14.02
N ILE A 61 -1.70 7.16 13.58
CA ILE A 61 -3.00 7.22 12.93
C ILE A 61 -4.05 7.79 13.88
N GLU A 62 -4.14 7.24 15.10
CA GLU A 62 -5.08 7.72 16.13
C GLU A 62 -4.83 9.18 16.52
N GLU A 63 -3.58 9.63 16.53
CA GLU A 63 -3.20 11.00 16.87
C GLU A 63 -3.55 12.01 15.77
N LYS A 64 -3.35 11.65 14.50
CA LYS A 64 -3.34 12.64 13.38
C LYS A 64 -4.49 12.49 12.40
N LEU A 65 -5.15 11.33 12.35
CA LEU A 65 -6.24 11.12 11.40
C LEU A 65 -7.56 11.66 11.95
N ASN A 66 -8.16 12.61 11.23
CA ASN A 66 -9.36 13.33 11.68
C ASN A 66 -10.66 12.79 11.09
N ILE A 67 -10.60 11.78 10.23
CA ILE A 67 -11.78 11.17 9.60
C ILE A 67 -12.20 9.90 10.35
N PRO A 68 -13.44 9.43 10.20
CA PRO A 68 -13.86 8.15 10.74
C PRO A 68 -12.98 7.02 10.20
N HIS A 69 -12.41 6.23 11.09
CA HIS A 69 -11.55 5.12 10.69
C HIS A 69 -11.74 3.90 11.56
N PHE A 70 -11.41 2.75 10.99
CA PHE A 70 -11.57 1.45 11.59
C PHE A 70 -10.37 0.58 11.28
N TYR A 71 -10.20 -0.49 12.03
CA TYR A 71 -9.18 -1.51 11.78
C TYR A 71 -9.83 -2.84 11.46
N ALA A 72 -9.31 -3.54 10.47
CA ALA A 72 -9.79 -4.88 10.15
C ALA A 72 -9.61 -5.81 11.37
N PRO A 73 -10.54 -6.74 11.60
CA PRO A 73 -10.39 -7.76 12.64
C PRO A 73 -9.05 -8.51 12.48
N SER A 74 -8.47 -8.99 13.58
CA SER A 74 -7.19 -9.71 13.57
C SER A 74 -7.17 -10.91 12.61
N SER A 75 -8.32 -11.56 12.41
CA SER A 75 -8.48 -12.63 11.43
C SER A 75 -8.39 -12.19 9.97
N MET A 76 -8.51 -10.88 9.69
CA MET A 76 -8.49 -10.29 8.35
C MET A 76 -7.34 -9.28 8.16
N ASN A 77 -6.53 -9.07 9.19
CA ASN A 77 -5.46 -8.07 9.21
C ASN A 77 -4.12 -8.58 8.63
N ARG A 78 -4.08 -9.78 8.07
CA ARG A 78 -2.86 -10.37 7.47
C ARG A 78 -3.14 -10.90 6.08
N GLN A 79 -2.12 -10.97 5.27
CA GLN A 79 -2.17 -11.55 3.93
C GLN A 79 -2.63 -13.01 4.00
N LYS A 80 -3.52 -13.38 3.10
CA LYS A 80 -4.04 -14.73 2.97
C LYS A 80 -3.84 -15.25 1.55
N ALA A 81 -3.31 -16.45 1.42
CA ALA A 81 -3.17 -17.12 0.12
C ALA A 81 -4.52 -17.25 -0.60
N SER A 82 -5.62 -17.45 0.14
CA SER A 82 -6.97 -17.49 -0.42
C SER A 82 -7.41 -16.17 -1.05
N SER A 83 -7.03 -15.02 -0.46
CA SER A 83 -7.33 -13.71 -1.03
C SER A 83 -6.54 -13.46 -2.30
N VAL A 84 -5.26 -13.86 -2.33
CA VAL A 84 -4.41 -13.80 -3.53
C VAL A 84 -4.98 -14.69 -4.63
N ALA A 85 -5.39 -15.92 -4.31
CA ALA A 85 -5.98 -16.83 -5.28
C ALA A 85 -7.31 -16.30 -5.84
N ALA A 86 -8.17 -15.73 -4.98
CA ALA A 86 -9.44 -15.16 -5.40
C ALA A 86 -9.23 -13.98 -6.37
N LEU A 87 -8.34 -13.05 -6.04
CA LEU A 87 -8.01 -11.92 -6.93
C LEU A 87 -7.34 -12.41 -8.22
N GLY A 88 -6.44 -13.40 -8.13
CA GLY A 88 -5.82 -14.02 -9.29
C GLY A 88 -6.83 -14.64 -10.26
N MET A 89 -7.88 -15.26 -9.75
CA MET A 89 -8.97 -15.78 -10.57
C MET A 89 -9.78 -14.69 -11.28
N VAL A 90 -9.98 -13.54 -10.62
CA VAL A 90 -10.60 -12.36 -11.24
C VAL A 90 -9.72 -11.86 -12.38
N TYR A 91 -8.44 -11.67 -12.16
CA TYR A 91 -7.50 -11.22 -13.18
C TYR A 91 -7.38 -12.21 -14.34
N TYR A 92 -7.33 -13.50 -14.05
CA TYR A 92 -7.31 -14.53 -15.08
C TYR A 92 -8.52 -14.46 -16.01
N LYS A 93 -9.74 -14.33 -15.45
CA LYS A 93 -10.98 -14.17 -16.22
C LYS A 93 -11.00 -12.89 -17.05
N GLN A 94 -10.32 -11.84 -16.61
CA GLN A 94 -10.17 -10.57 -17.33
C GLN A 94 -9.06 -10.61 -18.40
N GLY A 95 -8.34 -11.73 -18.55
CA GLY A 95 -7.20 -11.83 -19.45
C GLY A 95 -5.93 -11.12 -18.97
N LYS A 96 -5.90 -10.70 -17.70
CA LYS A 96 -4.75 -10.03 -17.05
C LYS A 96 -3.81 -11.08 -16.46
N TYR A 97 -3.05 -11.73 -17.29
CA TYR A 97 -2.02 -12.68 -16.89
C TYR A 97 -0.83 -12.61 -17.85
N GLU A 98 0.30 -13.07 -17.39
CA GLU A 98 1.55 -13.11 -18.13
C GLU A 98 2.19 -14.50 -18.03
N SER A 99 3.11 -14.80 -18.90
CA SER A 99 3.87 -16.05 -18.83
C SER A 99 4.94 -15.98 -17.73
N ALA A 100 5.39 -17.14 -17.26
CA ALA A 100 6.47 -17.21 -16.27
C ALA A 100 7.79 -16.58 -16.77
N ALA A 101 7.98 -16.49 -18.09
CA ALA A 101 9.16 -15.87 -18.70
C ALA A 101 9.08 -14.32 -18.69
N GLU A 102 7.87 -13.78 -18.67
CA GLU A 102 7.61 -12.33 -18.65
C GLU A 102 7.48 -11.78 -17.25
N HIS A 103 7.09 -12.65 -16.30
CA HIS A 103 6.86 -12.26 -14.93
C HIS A 103 8.13 -11.78 -14.23
N LYS A 104 8.03 -10.65 -13.58
CA LYS A 104 9.09 -10.06 -12.75
C LYS A 104 8.50 -9.32 -11.55
N PRO A 105 9.25 -9.30 -10.44
CA PRO A 105 8.81 -8.53 -9.27
C PRO A 105 8.68 -7.04 -9.58
N GLU A 106 7.66 -6.42 -9.05
CA GLU A 106 7.53 -4.96 -9.05
C GLU A 106 8.20 -4.40 -7.78
N TYR A 107 9.34 -3.74 -7.96
CA TYR A 107 10.09 -3.13 -6.86
C TYR A 107 9.63 -1.70 -6.63
N LEU A 108 8.68 -1.49 -5.72
CA LEU A 108 8.20 -0.15 -5.34
C LEU A 108 9.25 0.68 -4.61
N ARG A 109 10.26 0.05 -4.05
CA ARG A 109 11.38 0.70 -3.37
C ARG A 109 12.67 0.44 -4.12
N LEU A 110 13.39 1.50 -4.46
CA LEU A 110 14.74 1.39 -5.00
C LEU A 110 15.65 0.66 -4.01
N SER A 111 16.57 -0.15 -4.52
CA SER A 111 17.62 -0.77 -3.72
C SER A 111 18.46 0.31 -3.00
N GLN A 112 19.16 -0.08 -1.94
CA GLN A 112 20.02 0.87 -1.22
C GLN A 112 21.08 1.46 -2.16
N ALA A 113 21.67 0.65 -3.02
CA ALA A 113 22.68 1.10 -3.98
C ALA A 113 22.14 2.13 -4.99
N GLU A 114 20.93 1.92 -5.50
CA GLU A 114 20.28 2.89 -6.41
C GLU A 114 19.92 4.20 -5.72
N ARG A 115 19.50 4.15 -4.45
CA ARG A 115 19.24 5.36 -3.67
C ARG A 115 20.51 6.15 -3.42
N GLU A 116 21.58 5.50 -2.97
CA GLU A 116 22.89 6.13 -2.75
C GLU A 116 23.47 6.71 -4.04
N LEU A 117 23.25 6.02 -5.18
CA LEU A 117 23.68 6.54 -6.48
C LEU A 117 22.90 7.80 -6.87
N LYS A 118 21.57 7.82 -6.67
CA LYS A 118 20.74 9.00 -6.93
C LYS A 118 21.15 10.18 -6.05
N GLU A 119 21.39 9.96 -4.77
CA GLU A 119 21.85 10.99 -3.84
C GLU A 119 23.20 11.58 -4.26
N LYS A 120 24.16 10.72 -4.64
CA LYS A 120 25.46 11.17 -5.16
C LYS A 120 25.38 11.93 -6.47
N MET A 121 24.44 11.56 -7.37
CA MET A 121 24.20 12.29 -8.62
C MET A 121 23.56 13.65 -8.37
N ALA A 122 22.62 13.75 -7.44
CA ALA A 122 21.98 15.01 -7.07
C ALA A 122 23.01 16.02 -6.49
N GLN A 123 23.91 15.54 -5.62
CA GLN A 123 24.98 16.37 -5.02
C GLN A 123 26.07 16.83 -6.01
N LYS A 124 26.17 16.23 -7.20
CA LYS A 124 27.14 16.63 -8.23
C LYS A 124 26.61 17.70 -9.19
N ASN A 125 25.30 17.94 -9.17
CA ASN A 125 24.63 18.89 -10.05
C ASN A 125 24.30 20.24 -9.36
N ASP A 126 24.62 20.36 -8.08
CA ASP A 126 24.65 21.59 -7.28
C ASP A 126 26.10 22.11 -7.16
#